data_de7b3889aab9332cb33e8a38a0d74155
#
_entry.id   de7b3889aab9332cb33e8a38a0d74155
#
_cell.length_a   1.000
_cell.length_b   1.000
_cell.length_c   1.000
_cell.angle_alpha   90.00
_cell.angle_beta   90.00
_cell.angle_gamma   90.00
#
_symmetry.space_group_name_H-M   'P 1'
#
loop_
_entity.id
_entity.type
_entity.pdbx_description
1 polymer ?
#
loop_
_entity_poly.entity_id
_entity_poly.type
_entity_poly.pdbx_seq_one_letter_code
_entity_poly.pdbx_strand_id
1 'polypeptide(L)'
;MVHNRISAVFLPAFVKVVAVMVAGGAGALGIFIGSLASGLFITHDPISLALWHATLSTTGVVVAVHLMRWGLRLDVLPMTLPMLLAVAVLASVTNAVLHGLFWSQWDEHVRGVGEIALMILGDLTGVALGFLLLRASVLTMKKARAWRASSIPNEPL
;
A
#
# COMPACT_ATOMS: atom_id res chain seq x y z
N MET A 1 24.94 3.68 14.05
CA MET A 1 24.75 3.20 12.64
C MET A 1 23.28 3.29 12.33
N VAL A 2 22.85 4.31 11.60
CA VAL A 2 21.46 4.44 11.15
C VAL A 2 21.29 3.46 9.99
N HIS A 3 20.61 2.33 10.23
CA HIS A 3 20.25 1.41 9.17
C HIS A 3 19.28 2.14 8.23
N ASN A 4 19.69 2.26 6.97
CA ASN A 4 18.91 2.84 5.88
C ASN A 4 17.68 1.95 5.66
N ARG A 5 16.57 2.23 6.39
CA ARG A 5 15.31 1.45 6.35
C ARG A 5 14.44 1.81 5.13
N ILE A 6 14.99 2.57 4.18
CA ILE A 6 14.27 3.01 3.00
C ILE A 6 14.54 2.02 1.87
N SER A 7 13.51 1.33 1.42
CA SER A 7 13.56 0.42 0.28
C SER A 7 13.17 1.14 -1.00
N ALA A 8 13.95 0.96 -2.07
CA ALA A 8 13.64 1.47 -3.41
C ALA A 8 12.39 0.80 -4.03
N VAL A 9 11.93 -0.31 -3.46
CA VAL A 9 10.69 -1.01 -3.84
C VAL A 9 9.96 -1.40 -2.58
N PHE A 10 8.79 -0.81 -2.34
CA PHE A 10 7.99 -1.09 -1.16
C PHE A 10 6.66 -1.75 -1.54
N LEU A 11 6.71 -3.04 -1.83
CA LEU A 11 5.55 -3.84 -2.22
C LEU A 11 4.34 -3.74 -1.25
N PRO A 12 4.52 -3.61 0.08
CA PRO A 12 3.40 -3.39 0.99
C PRO A 12 2.54 -2.16 0.67
N ALA A 13 3.08 -1.13 -0.03
CA ALA A 13 2.29 0.03 -0.45
C ALA A 13 1.12 -0.37 -1.36
N PHE A 14 1.34 -1.29 -2.30
CA PHE A 14 0.28 -1.83 -3.15
C PHE A 14 -0.84 -2.49 -2.32
N VAL A 15 -0.45 -3.35 -1.39
CA VAL A 15 -1.42 -4.07 -0.53
C VAL A 15 -2.24 -3.08 0.29
N LYS A 16 -1.61 -2.06 0.86
CA LYS A 16 -2.30 -1.01 1.65
C LYS A 16 -3.34 -0.26 0.81
N VAL A 17 -2.95 0.21 -0.38
CA VAL A 17 -3.87 0.95 -1.27
C VAL A 17 -5.05 0.07 -1.67
N VAL A 18 -4.80 -1.16 -2.13
CA VAL A 18 -5.85 -2.09 -2.53
C VAL A 18 -6.76 -2.46 -1.37
N ALA A 19 -6.21 -2.75 -0.19
CA ALA A 19 -6.98 -3.13 0.99
C ALA A 19 -7.99 -2.03 1.38
N VAL A 20 -7.58 -0.76 1.39
CA VAL A 20 -8.50 0.35 1.73
C VAL A 20 -9.48 0.62 0.60
N MET A 21 -9.06 0.54 -0.67
CA MET A 21 -9.97 0.74 -1.80
C MET A 21 -11.07 -0.32 -1.86
N VAL A 22 -10.76 -1.58 -1.56
CA VAL A 22 -11.69 -2.72 -1.66
C VAL A 22 -12.48 -2.92 -0.38
N ALA A 23 -11.82 -2.96 0.77
CA ALA A 23 -12.40 -3.33 2.05
C ALA A 23 -12.65 -2.14 3.01
N GLY A 24 -12.32 -0.90 2.59
CA GLY A 24 -12.61 0.30 3.38
C GLY A 24 -12.03 0.23 4.79
N GLY A 25 -12.89 0.39 5.79
CA GLY A 25 -12.50 0.37 7.20
C GLY A 25 -11.91 -0.95 7.67
N ALA A 26 -12.39 -2.08 7.17
CA ALA A 26 -11.80 -3.40 7.49
C ALA A 26 -10.39 -3.52 6.93
N GLY A 27 -10.14 -3.00 5.71
CA GLY A 27 -8.82 -2.92 5.13
C GLY A 27 -7.88 -2.03 5.93
N ALA A 28 -8.36 -0.88 6.39
CA ALA A 28 -7.60 0.02 7.25
C ALA A 28 -7.22 -0.65 8.59
N LEU A 29 -8.14 -1.36 9.22
CA LEU A 29 -7.86 -2.11 10.44
C LEU A 29 -6.80 -3.20 10.21
N GLY A 30 -6.90 -3.93 9.11
CA GLY A 30 -5.90 -4.94 8.74
C GLY A 30 -4.51 -4.34 8.53
N ILE A 31 -4.43 -3.15 7.90
CA ILE A 31 -3.16 -2.42 7.73
C ILE A 31 -2.58 -2.01 9.08
N PHE A 32 -3.41 -1.47 9.96
CA PHE A 32 -2.99 -1.06 11.29
C PHE A 32 -2.40 -2.22 12.08
N ILE A 33 -3.14 -3.34 12.15
CA ILE A 33 -2.70 -4.55 12.87
C ILE A 33 -1.41 -5.11 12.24
N GLY A 34 -1.36 -5.22 10.91
CA GLY A 34 -0.17 -5.71 10.20
C GLY A 34 1.06 -4.81 10.38
N SER A 35 0.87 -3.50 10.35
CA SER A 35 1.96 -2.53 10.59
C SER A 35 2.43 -2.56 12.03
N LEU A 36 1.52 -2.69 12.99
CA LEU A 36 1.84 -2.83 14.41
C LEU A 36 2.63 -4.13 14.68
N ALA A 37 2.15 -5.25 14.15
CA ALA A 37 2.84 -6.53 14.26
C ALA A 37 4.24 -6.48 13.63
N SER A 38 4.37 -5.85 12.46
CA SER A 38 5.68 -5.64 11.83
C SER A 38 6.63 -4.81 12.70
N GLY A 39 6.12 -3.73 13.31
CA GLY A 39 6.88 -2.91 14.25
C GLY A 39 7.40 -3.71 15.44
N LEU A 40 6.52 -4.50 16.06
CA LEU A 40 6.86 -5.25 17.26
C LEU A 40 7.75 -6.48 16.99
N PHE A 41 7.45 -7.27 15.95
CA PHE A 41 8.08 -8.58 15.75
C PHE A 41 9.21 -8.58 14.72
N ILE A 42 9.24 -7.63 13.78
CA ILE A 42 10.28 -7.59 12.73
C ILE A 42 11.31 -6.52 13.04
N THR A 43 10.87 -5.29 13.39
CA THR A 43 11.80 -4.20 13.68
C THR A 43 12.16 -4.09 15.15
N HIS A 44 11.45 -4.80 16.03
CA HIS A 44 11.63 -4.79 17.48
C HIS A 44 11.53 -3.36 18.07
N ASP A 45 10.63 -2.56 17.50
CA ASP A 45 10.42 -1.19 17.98
C ASP A 45 9.71 -1.20 19.36
N PRO A 46 9.96 -0.21 20.22
CA PRO A 46 9.15 0.01 21.42
C PRO A 46 7.66 0.14 21.04
N ILE A 47 6.77 -0.37 21.89
CA ILE A 47 5.33 -0.43 21.60
C ILE A 47 4.74 0.94 21.24
N SER A 48 5.20 2.01 21.90
CA SER A 48 4.79 3.38 21.61
C SER A 48 5.16 3.79 20.19
N LEU A 49 6.38 3.49 19.75
CA LEU A 49 6.86 3.80 18.41
C LEU A 49 6.14 2.95 17.34
N ALA A 50 5.96 1.66 17.61
CA ALA A 50 5.22 0.76 16.72
C ALA A 50 3.76 1.22 16.53
N LEU A 51 3.09 1.67 17.60
CA LEU A 51 1.74 2.24 17.55
C LEU A 51 1.69 3.51 16.70
N TRP A 52 2.64 4.43 16.88
CA TRP A 52 2.71 5.65 16.06
C TRP A 52 2.92 5.33 14.59
N HIS A 53 3.88 4.48 14.27
CA HIS A 53 4.13 4.06 12.88
C HIS A 53 2.91 3.39 12.25
N ALA A 54 2.22 2.50 12.97
CA ALA A 54 1.01 1.86 12.48
C ALA A 54 -0.11 2.87 12.22
N THR A 55 -0.30 3.83 13.14
CA THR A 55 -1.31 4.89 13.01
C THR A 55 -1.02 5.79 11.81
N LEU A 56 0.19 6.33 11.70
CA LEU A 56 0.57 7.23 10.61
C LEU A 56 0.47 6.53 9.24
N SER A 57 0.98 5.31 9.15
CA SER A 57 0.96 4.50 7.93
C SER A 57 -0.46 4.17 7.46
N THR A 58 -1.38 3.92 8.39
CA THR A 58 -2.79 3.65 8.08
C THR A 58 -3.53 4.94 7.72
N THR A 59 -3.32 6.00 8.50
CA THR A 59 -3.97 7.30 8.26
C THR A 59 -3.63 7.85 6.87
N GLY A 60 -2.37 7.75 6.45
CA GLY A 60 -1.94 8.23 5.14
C GLY A 60 -2.75 7.66 3.98
N VAL A 61 -2.94 6.35 3.96
CA VAL A 61 -3.69 5.70 2.87
C VAL A 61 -5.20 5.91 3.00
N VAL A 62 -5.76 5.95 4.22
CA VAL A 62 -7.18 6.21 4.44
C VAL A 62 -7.54 7.63 3.97
N VAL A 63 -6.76 8.62 4.35
CA VAL A 63 -6.95 10.02 3.92
C VAL A 63 -6.85 10.13 2.41
N ALA A 64 -5.86 9.50 1.78
CA ALA A 64 -5.70 9.52 0.33
C ALA A 64 -6.92 8.95 -0.40
N VAL A 65 -7.43 7.80 0.02
CA VAL A 65 -8.63 7.19 -0.57
C VAL A 65 -9.86 8.07 -0.39
N HIS A 66 -10.06 8.66 0.79
CA HIS A 66 -11.20 9.54 1.06
C HIS A 66 -11.13 10.83 0.24
N LEU A 67 -9.96 11.46 0.15
CA LEU A 67 -9.76 12.66 -0.66
C LEU A 67 -10.03 12.38 -2.15
N MET A 68 -9.57 11.24 -2.67
CA MET A 68 -9.84 10.85 -4.06
C MET A 68 -11.33 10.60 -4.30
N ARG A 69 -12.01 9.89 -3.38
CA ARG A 69 -13.48 9.69 -3.48
C ARG A 69 -14.22 11.01 -3.47
N TRP A 70 -13.89 11.87 -2.54
CA TRP A 70 -14.53 13.18 -2.40
C TRP A 70 -14.26 14.08 -3.61
N GLY A 71 -13.01 14.19 -4.05
CA GLY A 71 -12.64 15.03 -5.20
C GLY A 71 -13.24 14.58 -6.52
N LEU A 72 -13.36 13.25 -6.73
CA LEU A 72 -13.96 12.68 -7.93
C LEU A 72 -15.48 12.45 -7.79
N ARG A 73 -16.06 12.68 -6.61
CA ARG A 73 -17.48 12.42 -6.28
C ARG A 73 -17.88 10.96 -6.57
N LEU A 74 -17.01 10.02 -6.23
CA LEU A 74 -17.19 8.59 -6.44
C LEU A 74 -17.31 7.85 -5.12
N ASP A 75 -18.33 7.01 -4.98
CA ASP A 75 -18.46 6.13 -3.81
C ASP A 75 -17.43 5.00 -3.82
N VAL A 76 -17.10 4.51 -5.01
CA VAL A 76 -16.11 3.45 -5.21
C VAL A 76 -15.11 3.88 -6.27
N LEU A 77 -13.82 3.78 -5.96
CA LEU A 77 -12.75 4.06 -6.92
C LEU A 77 -12.51 2.84 -7.84
N PRO A 78 -12.39 3.06 -9.16
CA PRO A 78 -12.12 1.97 -10.09
C PRO A 78 -10.72 1.40 -9.89
N MET A 79 -10.60 0.06 -9.94
CA MET A 79 -9.33 -0.67 -9.79
C MET A 79 -8.51 -0.66 -11.10
N THR A 80 -8.20 0.53 -11.58
CA THR A 80 -7.34 0.74 -12.76
C THR A 80 -5.95 1.19 -12.34
N LEU A 81 -4.94 0.89 -13.15
CA LEU A 81 -3.55 1.31 -12.84
C LEU A 81 -3.43 2.84 -12.62
N PRO A 82 -4.01 3.72 -13.47
CA PRO A 82 -3.93 5.14 -13.22
C PRO A 82 -4.54 5.56 -11.88
N MET A 83 -5.66 4.97 -11.49
CA MET A 83 -6.31 5.27 -10.21
C MET A 83 -5.48 4.78 -9.04
N LEU A 84 -4.94 3.56 -9.12
CA LEU A 84 -4.05 3.02 -8.09
C LEU A 84 -2.80 3.89 -7.90
N LEU A 85 -2.19 4.33 -9.01
CA LEU A 85 -1.03 5.23 -8.96
C LEU A 85 -1.40 6.60 -8.39
N ALA A 86 -2.55 7.18 -8.77
CA ALA A 86 -2.99 8.46 -8.23
C ALA A 86 -3.24 8.38 -6.71
N VAL A 87 -3.92 7.32 -6.24
CA VAL A 87 -4.10 7.08 -4.80
C VAL A 87 -2.76 6.82 -4.12
N ALA A 88 -1.85 6.08 -4.75
CA ALA A 88 -0.52 5.82 -4.21
C ALA A 88 0.31 7.10 -4.06
N VAL A 89 0.32 7.97 -5.06
CA VAL A 89 1.00 9.28 -4.97
C VAL A 89 0.45 10.06 -3.77
N LEU A 90 -0.86 10.18 -3.68
CA LEU A 90 -1.49 10.95 -2.60
C LEU A 90 -1.23 10.30 -1.22
N ALA A 91 -1.31 8.97 -1.13
CA ALA A 91 -1.01 8.22 0.09
C ALA A 91 0.46 8.40 0.51
N SER A 92 1.40 8.29 -0.44
CA SER A 92 2.83 8.44 -0.16
C SER A 92 3.19 9.86 0.28
N VAL A 93 2.61 10.87 -0.37
CA VAL A 93 2.80 12.28 0.05
C VAL A 93 2.21 12.50 1.43
N THR A 94 0.97 12.07 1.68
CA THR A 94 0.33 12.19 3.00
C THR A 94 1.13 11.47 4.08
N ASN A 95 1.57 10.24 3.80
CA ASN A 95 2.39 9.45 4.71
C ASN A 95 3.74 10.15 5.01
N ALA A 96 4.41 10.66 3.98
CA ALA A 96 5.67 11.38 4.13
C ALA A 96 5.52 12.66 4.96
N VAL A 97 4.45 13.42 4.74
CA VAL A 97 4.13 14.61 5.55
C VAL A 97 3.86 14.24 7.00
N LEU A 98 3.02 13.24 7.26
CA LEU A 98 2.69 12.79 8.61
C LEU A 98 3.92 12.29 9.36
N HIS A 99 4.76 11.48 8.71
CA HIS A 99 6.02 11.02 9.30
C HIS A 99 7.01 12.17 9.50
N GLY A 100 7.11 13.10 8.55
CA GLY A 100 7.96 14.28 8.68
C GLY A 100 7.58 15.16 9.87
N LEU A 101 6.27 15.40 10.04
CA LEU A 101 5.75 16.17 11.20
C LEU A 101 6.00 15.43 12.53
N PHE A 102 5.84 14.11 12.55
CA PHE A 102 6.12 13.32 13.74
C PHE A 102 7.59 13.39 14.12
N TRP A 103 8.50 13.11 13.19
CA TRP A 103 9.92 13.08 13.45
C TRP A 103 10.51 14.45 13.77
N SER A 104 9.98 15.53 13.18
CA SER A 104 10.45 16.90 13.50
C SER A 104 10.26 17.29 14.96
N GLN A 105 9.37 16.61 15.68
CA GLN A 105 9.11 16.86 17.11
C GLN A 105 9.91 15.95 18.06
N TRP A 106 10.44 14.82 17.57
CA TRP A 106 11.02 13.78 18.42
C TRP A 106 12.48 13.46 18.09
N ASP A 107 12.98 13.90 16.94
CA ASP A 107 14.36 13.64 16.50
C ASP A 107 14.97 14.94 15.94
N GLU A 108 16.16 15.31 16.44
CA GLU A 108 16.91 16.46 15.93
C GLU A 108 17.43 16.26 14.49
N HIS A 109 17.43 15.02 14.01
CA HIS A 109 17.83 14.69 12.65
C HIS A 109 16.61 14.67 11.72
N VAL A 110 16.21 15.86 11.26
CA VAL A 110 15.18 15.99 10.21
C VAL A 110 15.62 15.20 8.99
N ARG A 111 14.82 14.23 8.58
CA ARG A 111 15.06 13.47 7.35
C ARG A 111 15.14 14.42 6.17
N GLY A 112 16.23 14.32 5.40
CA GLY A 112 16.44 15.18 4.23
C GLY A 112 15.39 14.95 3.15
N VAL A 113 15.18 15.96 2.30
CA VAL A 113 14.24 15.89 1.14
C VAL A 113 14.51 14.64 0.28
N GLY A 114 15.75 14.18 0.19
CA GLY A 114 16.12 12.95 -0.52
C GLY A 114 15.51 11.68 0.05
N GLU A 115 15.39 11.56 1.36
CA GLU A 115 14.76 10.39 2.00
C GLU A 115 13.25 10.36 1.77
N ILE A 116 12.61 11.52 1.82
CA ILE A 116 11.18 11.67 1.48
C ILE A 116 10.93 11.26 0.02
N ALA A 117 11.76 11.73 -0.90
CA ALA A 117 11.66 11.38 -2.31
C ALA A 117 11.85 9.87 -2.54
N LEU A 118 12.81 9.24 -1.87
CA LEU A 118 13.02 7.78 -1.95
C LEU A 118 11.84 6.99 -1.38
N MET A 119 11.20 7.45 -0.30
CA MET A 119 9.98 6.82 0.21
C MET A 119 8.86 6.86 -0.83
N ILE A 120 8.60 8.02 -1.41
CA ILE A 120 7.56 8.18 -2.45
C ILE A 120 7.86 7.28 -3.66
N LEU A 121 9.09 7.28 -4.15
CA LEU A 121 9.51 6.41 -5.26
C LEU A 121 9.37 4.92 -4.92
N GLY A 122 9.75 4.53 -3.71
CA GLY A 122 9.60 3.15 -3.22
C GLY A 122 8.14 2.70 -3.18
N ASP A 123 7.24 3.55 -2.71
CA ASP A 123 5.81 3.28 -2.68
C ASP A 123 5.23 3.16 -4.10
N LEU A 124 5.57 4.08 -5.00
CA LEU A 124 5.08 4.09 -6.38
C LEU A 124 5.57 2.87 -7.16
N THR A 125 6.85 2.52 -7.05
CA THR A 125 7.39 1.33 -7.70
C THR A 125 6.77 0.05 -7.13
N GLY A 126 6.53 0.00 -5.81
CA GLY A 126 5.83 -1.10 -5.16
C GLY A 126 4.39 -1.27 -5.66
N VAL A 127 3.65 -0.17 -5.82
CA VAL A 127 2.27 -0.20 -6.36
C VAL A 127 2.25 -0.64 -7.82
N ALA A 128 3.15 -0.12 -8.66
CA ALA A 128 3.23 -0.51 -10.06
C ALA A 128 3.56 -2.02 -10.23
N LEU A 129 4.55 -2.51 -9.50
CA LEU A 129 4.94 -3.92 -9.51
C LEU A 129 3.82 -4.82 -8.97
N GLY A 130 3.19 -4.45 -7.85
CA GLY A 130 2.08 -5.19 -7.27
C GLY A 130 0.90 -5.31 -8.23
N PHE A 131 0.56 -4.23 -8.95
CA PHE A 131 -0.47 -4.25 -9.98
C PHE A 131 -0.11 -5.17 -11.15
N LEU A 132 1.14 -5.12 -11.64
CA LEU A 132 1.60 -5.98 -12.72
C LEU A 132 1.56 -7.46 -12.31
N LEU A 133 1.98 -7.79 -11.08
CA LEU A 133 1.91 -9.15 -10.55
C LEU A 133 0.46 -9.62 -10.42
N LEU A 134 -0.44 -8.79 -9.90
CA LEU A 134 -1.87 -9.11 -9.82
C LEU A 134 -2.44 -9.37 -11.21
N ARG A 135 -2.16 -8.51 -12.18
CA ARG A 135 -2.62 -8.65 -13.57
C ARG A 135 -2.09 -9.94 -14.20
N ALA A 136 -0.80 -10.24 -14.04
CA ALA A 136 -0.20 -11.48 -14.53
C ALA A 136 -0.87 -12.72 -13.92
N SER A 137 -1.10 -12.72 -12.61
CA SER A 137 -1.77 -13.81 -11.90
C SER A 137 -3.19 -14.04 -12.42
N VAL A 138 -3.98 -12.96 -12.61
CA VAL A 138 -5.34 -13.06 -13.16
C VAL A 138 -5.34 -13.62 -14.59
N LEU A 139 -4.42 -13.17 -15.44
CA LEU A 139 -4.31 -13.67 -16.82
C LEU A 139 -3.92 -15.16 -16.85
N THR A 140 -2.99 -15.59 -16.01
CA THR A 140 -2.57 -16.99 -15.89
C THR A 140 -3.73 -17.87 -15.41
N MET A 141 -4.50 -17.41 -14.40
CA MET A 141 -5.68 -18.14 -13.92
C MET A 141 -6.77 -18.27 -15.00
N LYS A 142 -7.03 -17.20 -15.76
CA LYS A 142 -7.99 -17.25 -16.89
C LYS A 142 -7.54 -18.27 -17.93
N LYS A 143 -6.26 -18.28 -18.32
CA LYS A 143 -5.70 -19.24 -19.28
C LYS A 143 -5.81 -20.67 -18.77
N ALA A 144 -5.50 -20.92 -17.49
CA ALA A 144 -5.63 -22.24 -16.88
C ALA A 144 -7.08 -22.75 -16.84
N ARG A 145 -8.05 -21.86 -16.56
CA ARG A 145 -9.47 -22.19 -16.58
C ARG A 145 -9.95 -22.53 -18.00
N ALA A 146 -9.56 -21.75 -19.01
CA ALA A 146 -9.92 -22.01 -20.40
C ALA A 146 -9.36 -23.36 -20.87
N TRP A 147 -8.12 -23.69 -20.52
CA TRP A 147 -7.50 -24.97 -20.83
C TRP A 147 -8.26 -26.16 -20.20
N ARG A 148 -8.64 -26.05 -18.93
CA ARG A 148 -9.45 -27.08 -18.25
C ARG A 148 -10.81 -27.29 -18.91
N ALA A 149 -11.47 -26.21 -19.33
CA ALA A 149 -12.77 -26.31 -20.00
C ALA A 149 -12.68 -27.01 -21.37
N SER A 150 -11.57 -26.84 -22.09
CA SER A 150 -11.34 -27.49 -23.39
C SER A 150 -10.89 -28.95 -23.27
N SER A 151 -10.44 -29.40 -22.13
CA SER A 151 -9.95 -30.76 -21.89
C SER A 151 -11.01 -31.73 -21.33
N ILE A 152 -12.24 -31.28 -21.10
CA ILE A 152 -13.37 -32.16 -20.73
C ILE A 152 -13.96 -32.71 -22.03
N PRO A 153 -13.84 -34.01 -22.30
CA PRO A 153 -14.51 -34.62 -23.47
C PRO A 153 -16.02 -34.42 -23.32
N ASN A 154 -16.69 -33.97 -24.40
CA ASN A 154 -18.15 -34.04 -24.49
C ASN A 154 -18.52 -35.52 -24.48
N GLU A 155 -18.89 -36.08 -23.33
CA GLU A 155 -19.53 -37.39 -23.32
C GLU A 155 -20.90 -37.23 -24.01
N PRO A 156 -21.19 -37.96 -25.10
CA PRO A 156 -22.53 -37.95 -25.69
C PRO A 156 -23.48 -38.67 -24.72
N LEU A 157 -24.61 -38.01 -24.43
CA LEU A 157 -25.76 -38.60 -23.72
C LEU A 157 -26.38 -39.74 -24.53
#